data_464d77019a877dd3c58d4eff26fc561b
#
_entry.id   464d77019a877dd3c58d4eff26fc561b
#
_cell.length_a   1.000
_cell.length_b   1.000
_cell.length_c   1.000
_cell.angle_alpha   90.00
_cell.angle_beta   90.00
_cell.angle_gamma   90.00
#
_symmetry.space_group_name_H-M   'P 1'
#
loop_
_entity.id
_entity.type
_entity.pdbx_description
1 polymer ?
#
loop_
_entity_poly.entity_id
_entity_poly.type
_entity_poly.pdbx_seq_one_letter_code
_entity_poly.pdbx_strand_id
1 'polypeptide(L)'
;MRTSVIGGEEGHRGFLSGRRSNTELGVALLAVLLWLVLMNQFGMWGFFIGIIILGVVFIGLRKDADGLPPWHGWVKKGRMAQRRRTGTVDFIPLDLMPEEDKSPDFSGLSRRERKVKLKELAAYRDVPDGVEGLSWVRQEAGRTAVAKHVPTGEDPYLSVVLAVDGPVQGLHGDEFISQAQYRFGQLLAGWGASSKLVSGIQTMTRVIPVDSAKHEAWMQSQLDEDVNDFIIASYQSVLDELGQSSFVQRHFAVIRFNLTPEFGFVASRRGAGETGWLTIIDEQVESALRRFREAMFTGVHALSGPQVAAVLRHLQHPDWPIDRASDVTPETCWFPSHDEWSSTEVIGEFPDRYDPDLLHEATSWYHRTAWLPPAAFEQREVDGLFLSPLLIGLSDQIVRTISTHIHLIPARVAKGRARSDHTADQAERHEQARKGRIVDDDMELAATASARRVHDLSSGSGHHGTSWGGFITISARTVEELREASVKVEEAADAAGITRLLWEDTFQSGAAASTWPVMRGIVPEKGGFLSSVRIGKNSGASKEALT
;
A
#
# COMPACT_ATOMS: atom_id res chain seq x y z
N MET A 1 -26.70 -13.39 7.96
CA MET A 1 -25.48 -12.76 7.39
C MET A 1 -25.33 -13.09 5.92
N ARG A 2 -24.99 -12.12 5.05
CA ARG A 2 -24.50 -12.45 3.70
C ARG A 2 -23.04 -12.83 3.84
N THR A 3 -22.72 -14.07 3.53
CA THR A 3 -21.35 -14.55 3.44
C THR A 3 -20.82 -14.31 2.04
N SER A 4 -19.54 -14.00 1.93
CA SER A 4 -18.81 -13.91 0.67
C SER A 4 -17.63 -14.87 0.73
N VAL A 5 -17.36 -15.56 -0.38
CA VAL A 5 -16.17 -16.40 -0.47
C VAL A 5 -14.99 -15.48 -0.76
N ILE A 6 -13.99 -15.49 0.14
CA ILE A 6 -12.70 -14.81 -0.02
C ILE A 6 -11.63 -15.89 -0.12
N GLY A 7 -10.52 -15.57 -0.77
CA GLY A 7 -9.38 -16.48 -0.92
C GLY A 7 -9.41 -17.28 -2.21
N GLY A 8 -8.34 -18.03 -2.44
CA GLY A 8 -8.15 -18.80 -3.66
C GLY A 8 -7.98 -17.96 -4.93
N GLU A 9 -7.92 -16.64 -4.82
CA GLU A 9 -7.67 -15.74 -5.93
C GLU A 9 -6.18 -15.78 -6.28
N GLU A 10 -5.76 -16.84 -6.93
CA GLU A 10 -4.48 -16.81 -7.67
C GLU A 10 -4.64 -15.80 -8.80
N GLY A 11 -3.56 -15.02 -9.07
CA GLY A 11 -3.54 -14.06 -10.17
C GLY A 11 -3.96 -14.70 -11.49
N HIS A 12 -4.47 -13.88 -12.43
CA HIS A 12 -5.00 -14.32 -13.72
C HIS A 12 -4.19 -15.46 -14.34
N ARG A 13 -4.81 -16.63 -14.49
CA ARG A 13 -4.21 -17.81 -15.11
C ARG A 13 -4.23 -17.62 -16.63
N GLY A 14 -3.05 -17.35 -17.22
CA GLY A 14 -2.92 -17.28 -18.67
C GLY A 14 -3.19 -18.63 -19.31
N PHE A 15 -3.69 -18.65 -20.55
CA PHE A 15 -4.06 -19.84 -21.32
C PHE A 15 -2.96 -20.93 -21.40
N LEU A 16 -1.68 -20.54 -21.30
CA LEU A 16 -0.53 -21.46 -21.38
C LEU A 16 0.12 -21.77 -20.02
N SER A 17 -0.23 -21.07 -18.96
CA SER A 17 0.60 -21.04 -17.74
C SER A 17 0.04 -21.82 -16.55
N GLY A 18 -1.22 -22.21 -16.55
CA GLY A 18 -1.80 -22.80 -15.33
C GLY A 18 -1.52 -21.93 -14.10
N ARG A 19 -0.71 -22.44 -13.17
CA ARG A 19 -0.26 -21.74 -11.96
C ARG A 19 0.99 -20.83 -12.16
N ARG A 20 1.53 -20.70 -13.38
CA ARG A 20 2.77 -19.96 -13.66
C ARG A 20 2.50 -18.64 -14.40
N SER A 21 3.27 -17.60 -14.07
CA SER A 21 3.17 -16.32 -14.75
C SER A 21 3.75 -16.38 -16.18
N ASN A 22 3.28 -15.51 -17.07
CA ASN A 22 3.80 -15.41 -18.43
C ASN A 22 5.31 -15.08 -18.47
N THR A 23 5.83 -14.40 -17.44
CA THR A 23 7.26 -14.11 -17.28
C THR A 23 8.04 -15.37 -16.94
N GLU A 24 7.53 -16.23 -16.06
CA GLU A 24 8.14 -17.52 -15.71
C GLU A 24 8.22 -18.44 -16.96
N LEU A 25 7.15 -18.47 -17.75
CA LEU A 25 7.10 -19.19 -19.03
C LEU A 25 8.12 -18.63 -20.03
N GLY A 26 8.22 -17.29 -20.13
CA GLY A 26 9.18 -16.62 -20.97
C GLY A 26 10.63 -16.96 -20.60
N VAL A 27 10.95 -16.98 -19.31
CA VAL A 27 12.27 -17.38 -18.80
C VAL A 27 12.56 -18.85 -19.09
N ALA A 28 11.59 -19.74 -18.88
CA ALA A 28 11.75 -21.17 -19.19
C ALA A 28 11.98 -21.39 -20.69
N LEU A 29 11.21 -20.72 -21.55
CA LEU A 29 11.37 -20.80 -23.01
C LEU A 29 12.74 -20.27 -23.46
N LEU A 30 13.17 -19.14 -22.91
CA LEU A 30 14.48 -18.56 -23.20
C LEU A 30 15.61 -19.48 -22.76
N ALA A 31 15.47 -20.16 -21.62
CA ALA A 31 16.44 -21.17 -21.17
C ALA A 31 16.52 -22.38 -22.11
N VAL A 32 15.35 -22.85 -22.61
CA VAL A 32 15.34 -23.95 -23.61
C VAL A 32 15.97 -23.51 -24.93
N LEU A 33 15.66 -22.29 -25.40
CA LEU A 33 16.31 -21.77 -26.62
C LEU A 33 17.82 -21.61 -26.45
N LEU A 34 18.26 -21.11 -25.31
CA LEU A 34 19.69 -21.01 -24.99
C LEU A 34 20.37 -22.40 -24.97
N TRP A 35 19.70 -23.41 -24.37
CA TRP A 35 20.17 -24.77 -24.38
C TRP A 35 20.34 -25.33 -25.80
N LEU A 36 19.34 -25.10 -26.68
CA LEU A 36 19.42 -25.54 -28.09
C LEU A 36 20.59 -24.87 -28.84
N VAL A 37 20.81 -23.57 -28.60
CA VAL A 37 21.94 -22.83 -29.19
C VAL A 37 23.28 -23.39 -28.70
N LEU A 38 23.42 -23.62 -27.39
CA LEU A 38 24.63 -24.17 -26.80
C LEU A 38 24.92 -25.60 -27.33
N MET A 39 23.87 -26.41 -27.47
CA MET A 39 24.01 -27.77 -28.04
C MET A 39 24.48 -27.72 -29.50
N ASN A 40 23.95 -26.78 -30.29
CA ASN A 40 24.34 -26.61 -31.69
C ASN A 40 25.78 -26.09 -31.84
N GLN A 41 26.25 -25.20 -30.96
CA GLN A 41 27.58 -24.59 -31.04
C GLN A 41 28.67 -25.45 -30.43
N PHE A 42 28.42 -26.14 -29.33
CA PHE A 42 29.43 -26.86 -28.53
C PHE A 42 29.19 -28.38 -28.45
N GLY A 43 28.22 -28.91 -29.20
CA GLY A 43 27.92 -30.34 -29.22
C GLY A 43 27.64 -30.93 -27.84
N MET A 44 28.30 -32.05 -27.49
CA MET A 44 28.11 -32.73 -26.20
C MET A 44 28.39 -31.84 -24.98
N TRP A 45 29.38 -30.97 -25.03
CA TRP A 45 29.64 -30.02 -23.94
C TRP A 45 28.52 -28.99 -23.76
N GLY A 46 27.97 -28.48 -24.86
CA GLY A 46 26.82 -27.62 -24.87
C GLY A 46 25.56 -28.26 -24.28
N PHE A 47 25.38 -29.57 -24.52
CA PHE A 47 24.28 -30.35 -23.94
C PHE A 47 24.35 -30.39 -22.40
N PHE A 48 25.51 -30.71 -21.81
CA PHE A 48 25.67 -30.75 -20.36
C PHE A 48 25.56 -29.38 -19.69
N ILE A 49 26.19 -28.37 -20.29
CA ILE A 49 26.08 -26.99 -19.78
C ILE A 49 24.61 -26.52 -19.80
N GLY A 50 23.89 -26.83 -20.88
CA GLY A 50 22.48 -26.48 -21.00
C GLY A 50 21.57 -27.20 -20.00
N ILE A 51 21.85 -28.46 -19.68
CA ILE A 51 21.12 -29.18 -18.61
C ILE A 51 21.33 -28.51 -17.26
N ILE A 52 22.56 -28.07 -16.96
CA ILE A 52 22.85 -27.34 -15.72
C ILE A 52 22.03 -26.03 -15.68
N ILE A 53 22.02 -25.28 -16.78
CA ILE A 53 21.24 -24.04 -16.89
C ILE A 53 19.74 -24.30 -16.70
N LEU A 54 19.19 -25.33 -17.38
CA LEU A 54 17.78 -25.72 -17.21
C LEU A 54 17.49 -26.14 -15.78
N GLY A 55 18.40 -26.89 -15.13
CA GLY A 55 18.25 -27.25 -13.72
C GLY A 55 18.22 -26.05 -12.79
N VAL A 56 19.12 -25.09 -12.99
CA VAL A 56 19.15 -23.83 -12.23
C VAL A 56 17.87 -23.02 -12.44
N VAL A 57 17.41 -22.89 -13.68
CA VAL A 57 16.16 -22.19 -14.02
C VAL A 57 14.96 -22.92 -13.41
N PHE A 58 14.92 -24.26 -13.48
CA PHE A 58 13.83 -25.04 -12.89
C PHE A 58 13.76 -24.87 -11.36
N ILE A 59 14.91 -24.91 -10.67
CA ILE A 59 14.98 -24.64 -9.23
C ILE A 59 14.56 -23.19 -8.94
N GLY A 60 15.02 -22.24 -9.76
CA GLY A 60 14.68 -20.82 -9.61
C GLY A 60 13.20 -20.50 -9.85
N LEU A 61 12.52 -21.30 -10.69
CA LEU A 61 11.08 -21.17 -10.95
C LEU A 61 10.21 -21.98 -9.97
N ARG A 62 10.82 -22.78 -9.10
CA ARG A 62 10.10 -23.51 -8.06
C ARG A 62 9.64 -22.48 -7.02
N LYS A 63 8.35 -22.49 -6.70
CA LYS A 63 7.79 -21.65 -5.63
C LYS A 63 7.91 -22.40 -4.31
N ASP A 64 8.33 -21.68 -3.28
CA ASP A 64 8.37 -22.17 -1.90
C ASP A 64 6.94 -22.31 -1.34
N ALA A 65 6.80 -22.84 -0.13
CA ALA A 65 5.51 -22.87 0.57
C ALA A 65 4.81 -21.51 0.61
N ASP A 66 5.61 -20.43 0.59
CA ASP A 66 5.13 -19.04 0.56
C ASP A 66 4.72 -18.52 -0.83
N GLY A 67 4.73 -19.38 -1.85
CA GLY A 67 4.45 -18.97 -3.23
C GLY A 67 5.50 -18.05 -3.85
N LEU A 68 6.61 -17.81 -3.15
CA LEU A 68 7.73 -16.98 -3.59
C LEU A 68 8.85 -17.82 -4.17
N PRO A 69 9.58 -17.34 -5.19
CA PRO A 69 10.75 -18.05 -5.71
C PRO A 69 11.88 -18.04 -4.65
N PRO A 70 12.67 -19.13 -4.55
CA PRO A 70 13.70 -19.29 -3.51
C PRO A 70 14.81 -18.22 -3.57
N TRP A 71 15.01 -17.57 -4.72
CA TRP A 71 15.94 -16.45 -4.89
C TRP A 71 15.42 -15.12 -4.35
N HIS A 72 14.15 -15.02 -3.99
CA HIS A 72 13.53 -13.77 -3.48
C HIS A 72 14.28 -13.19 -2.27
N GLY A 73 14.62 -14.04 -1.30
CA GLY A 73 15.41 -13.62 -0.14
C GLY A 73 16.83 -13.13 -0.49
N TRP A 74 17.45 -13.70 -1.54
CA TRP A 74 18.77 -13.25 -1.99
C TRP A 74 18.69 -11.90 -2.70
N VAL A 75 17.64 -11.66 -3.48
CA VAL A 75 17.40 -10.35 -4.11
C VAL A 75 17.15 -9.28 -3.05
N LYS A 76 16.35 -9.57 -2.02
CA LYS A 76 16.14 -8.65 -0.88
C LYS A 76 17.48 -8.31 -0.21
N LYS A 77 18.27 -9.31 0.16
CA LYS A 77 19.61 -9.09 0.77
C LYS A 77 20.56 -8.33 -0.17
N GLY A 78 20.53 -8.64 -1.47
CA GLY A 78 21.32 -7.93 -2.48
C GLY A 78 20.94 -6.46 -2.62
N ARG A 79 19.65 -6.15 -2.60
CA ARG A 79 19.12 -4.79 -2.61
C ARG A 79 19.59 -4.02 -1.37
N MET A 80 19.47 -4.62 -0.20
CA MET A 80 19.94 -4.03 1.04
C MET A 80 21.45 -3.74 1.02
N ALA A 81 22.24 -4.71 0.59
CA ALA A 81 23.70 -4.52 0.44
C ALA A 81 24.03 -3.39 -0.54
N GLN A 82 23.25 -3.24 -1.62
CA GLN A 82 23.41 -2.14 -2.57
C GLN A 82 23.05 -0.80 -1.92
N ARG A 83 21.92 -0.69 -1.22
CA ARG A 83 21.48 0.51 -0.51
C ARG A 83 22.52 0.97 0.52
N ARG A 84 23.06 0.03 1.32
CA ARG A 84 24.16 0.33 2.27
C ARG A 84 25.42 0.83 1.57
N ARG A 85 25.74 0.30 0.37
CA ARG A 85 26.90 0.76 -0.42
C ARG A 85 26.70 2.17 -1.01
N THR A 86 25.49 2.50 -1.40
CA THR A 86 25.14 3.80 -2.00
C THR A 86 24.82 4.88 -0.96
N GLY A 87 24.56 4.53 0.30
CA GLY A 87 24.15 5.48 1.36
C GLY A 87 22.65 5.82 1.34
N THR A 88 21.86 5.06 0.60
CA THR A 88 20.41 5.29 0.47
C THR A 88 19.57 4.51 1.49
N VAL A 89 20.19 3.89 2.50
CA VAL A 89 19.47 3.22 3.59
C VAL A 89 18.83 4.25 4.49
N ASP A 90 19.60 5.29 4.85
CA ASP A 90 19.12 6.37 5.67
C ASP A 90 18.38 7.39 4.81
N PHE A 91 17.36 8.01 5.38
CA PHE A 91 16.65 9.12 4.79
C PHE A 91 16.70 10.32 5.72
N ILE A 92 17.08 11.46 5.20
CA ILE A 92 17.07 12.75 5.89
C ILE A 92 16.33 13.73 4.97
N PRO A 93 15.31 14.43 5.48
CA PRO A 93 14.64 15.48 4.72
C PRO A 93 15.63 16.53 4.22
N LEU A 94 15.43 16.99 2.99
CA LEU A 94 16.37 17.92 2.32
C LEU A 94 16.41 19.30 3.01
N ASP A 95 15.35 19.70 3.69
CA ASP A 95 15.27 20.93 4.48
C ASP A 95 16.20 20.91 5.70
N LEU A 96 16.56 19.73 6.19
CA LEU A 96 17.53 19.53 7.28
C LEU A 96 18.99 19.46 6.78
N MET A 97 19.22 19.64 5.48
CA MET A 97 20.57 19.61 4.91
C MET A 97 21.36 20.87 5.30
N PRO A 98 22.58 20.73 5.85
CA PRO A 98 23.45 21.85 6.16
C PRO A 98 23.73 22.71 4.90
N GLU A 99 23.80 24.02 5.06
CA GLU A 99 24.03 24.94 3.94
C GLU A 99 25.32 24.63 3.16
N GLU A 100 26.36 24.16 3.87
CA GLU A 100 27.63 23.75 3.26
C GLU A 100 27.48 22.56 2.32
N ASP A 101 26.53 21.68 2.58
CA ASP A 101 26.28 20.48 1.80
C ASP A 101 25.31 20.71 0.62
N LYS A 102 24.59 21.84 0.60
CA LYS A 102 23.70 22.21 -0.53
C LYS A 102 24.47 22.50 -1.81
N SER A 103 25.75 22.90 -1.70
CA SER A 103 26.62 23.14 -2.85
C SER A 103 27.99 22.52 -2.59
N PRO A 104 28.09 21.18 -2.64
CA PRO A 104 29.31 20.49 -2.23
C PRO A 104 30.47 20.79 -3.18
N ASP A 105 31.59 21.29 -2.61
CA ASP A 105 32.83 21.43 -3.36
C ASP A 105 33.58 20.08 -3.38
N PHE A 106 33.76 19.54 -4.56
CA PHE A 106 34.54 18.32 -4.79
C PHE A 106 35.97 18.61 -5.28
N SER A 107 36.35 19.90 -5.36
CA SER A 107 37.70 20.31 -5.76
C SER A 107 38.71 19.92 -4.66
N GLY A 108 39.76 19.22 -5.05
CA GLY A 108 40.83 18.80 -4.11
C GLY A 108 40.56 17.48 -3.37
N LEU A 109 39.36 16.90 -3.48
CA LEU A 109 39.07 15.61 -2.88
C LEU A 109 39.63 14.44 -3.67
N SER A 110 40.25 13.48 -2.97
CA SER A 110 40.63 12.20 -3.57
C SER A 110 39.38 11.42 -4.02
N ARG A 111 39.59 10.47 -4.94
CA ARG A 111 38.50 9.60 -5.44
C ARG A 111 37.75 8.85 -4.33
N ARG A 112 38.45 8.52 -3.25
CA ARG A 112 37.88 7.83 -2.09
C ARG A 112 37.02 8.77 -1.25
N GLU A 113 37.52 9.95 -0.93
CA GLU A 113 36.82 10.99 -0.17
C GLU A 113 35.57 11.48 -0.90
N ARG A 114 35.67 11.72 -2.20
CA ARG A 114 34.52 12.04 -3.06
C ARG A 114 33.43 10.95 -2.99
N LYS A 115 33.83 9.67 -2.99
CA LYS A 115 32.86 8.57 -2.87
C LYS A 115 32.19 8.54 -1.51
N VAL A 116 32.89 8.83 -0.43
CA VAL A 116 32.35 8.91 0.92
C VAL A 116 31.37 10.08 1.00
N LYS A 117 31.76 11.26 0.55
CA LYS A 117 30.90 12.45 0.54
C LYS A 117 29.62 12.23 -0.30
N LEU A 118 29.72 11.61 -1.47
CA LEU A 118 28.55 11.27 -2.29
C LEU A 118 27.64 10.26 -1.60
N LYS A 119 28.19 9.36 -0.78
CA LYS A 119 27.40 8.41 0.00
C LYS A 119 26.65 9.10 1.15
N GLU A 120 27.28 10.05 1.83
CA GLU A 120 26.66 10.85 2.88
C GLU A 120 25.54 11.71 2.31
N LEU A 121 25.77 12.39 1.19
CA LEU A 121 24.78 13.21 0.51
C LEU A 121 23.59 12.41 -0.04
N ALA A 122 23.75 11.13 -0.31
CA ALA A 122 22.68 10.28 -0.83
C ALA A 122 21.54 10.00 0.18
N ALA A 123 21.78 10.26 1.47
CA ALA A 123 20.76 10.17 2.50
C ALA A 123 19.75 11.33 2.42
N TYR A 124 20.19 12.51 1.96
CA TYR A 124 19.35 13.71 1.86
C TYR A 124 18.47 13.65 0.63
N ARG A 125 17.15 13.64 0.83
CA ARG A 125 16.14 13.52 -0.25
C ARG A 125 14.89 14.32 0.09
N ASP A 126 14.14 14.72 -0.94
CA ASP A 126 12.88 15.47 -0.78
C ASP A 126 11.80 14.62 -0.10
N VAL A 127 11.77 13.33 -0.41
CA VAL A 127 10.73 12.40 0.07
C VAL A 127 11.36 11.06 0.47
N PRO A 128 10.79 10.35 1.45
CA PRO A 128 11.27 9.03 1.86
C PRO A 128 11.07 7.96 0.78
N ASP A 129 11.72 6.83 0.99
CA ASP A 129 11.54 5.65 0.13
C ASP A 129 10.07 5.23 0.04
N GLY A 130 9.65 4.75 -1.12
CA GLY A 130 8.29 4.30 -1.39
C GLY A 130 7.32 5.38 -1.88
N VAL A 131 7.66 6.67 -1.71
CA VAL A 131 6.87 7.78 -2.24
C VAL A 131 7.64 8.64 -3.25
N GLU A 132 8.70 8.11 -3.84
CA GLU A 132 9.49 8.81 -4.86
C GLU A 132 8.59 9.33 -5.99
N GLY A 133 8.85 10.57 -6.41
CA GLY A 133 8.04 11.26 -7.42
C GLY A 133 6.67 11.73 -6.92
N LEU A 134 6.48 11.83 -5.60
CA LEU A 134 5.37 12.54 -4.99
C LEU A 134 5.61 14.04 -5.09
N SER A 135 4.59 14.79 -5.50
CA SER A 135 4.54 16.25 -5.50
C SER A 135 3.10 16.71 -5.25
N TRP A 136 2.91 17.97 -4.97
CA TRP A 136 1.59 18.51 -4.64
C TRP A 136 1.14 19.51 -5.69
N VAL A 137 -0.02 19.26 -6.30
CA VAL A 137 -0.67 20.19 -7.23
C VAL A 137 -1.47 21.24 -6.44
N ARG A 138 -2.01 20.86 -5.28
CA ARG A 138 -2.72 21.76 -4.38
C ARG A 138 -2.54 21.28 -2.94
N GLN A 139 -2.15 22.17 -2.04
CA GLN A 139 -1.88 21.85 -0.63
C GLN A 139 -2.32 22.95 0.36
N GLU A 140 -3.03 23.97 -0.11
CA GLU A 140 -3.45 25.09 0.73
C GLU A 140 -4.45 24.67 1.82
N ALA A 141 -4.44 25.37 2.93
CA ALA A 141 -5.41 25.20 3.99
C ALA A 141 -6.83 25.52 3.50
N GLY A 142 -7.82 24.75 3.96
CA GLY A 142 -9.23 24.96 3.62
C GLY A 142 -9.65 24.49 2.23
N ARG A 143 -8.71 23.96 1.42
CA ARG A 143 -9.00 23.34 0.12
C ARG A 143 -8.57 21.87 0.12
N THR A 144 -9.24 21.05 -0.66
CA THR A 144 -8.88 19.64 -0.85
C THR A 144 -7.45 19.52 -1.37
N ALA A 145 -6.60 18.81 -0.64
CA ALA A 145 -5.24 18.52 -1.09
C ALA A 145 -5.27 17.57 -2.30
N VAL A 146 -4.42 17.84 -3.29
CA VAL A 146 -4.27 17.01 -4.48
C VAL A 146 -2.80 16.67 -4.66
N ALA A 147 -2.47 15.40 -4.47
CA ALA A 147 -1.14 14.87 -4.67
C ALA A 147 -0.97 14.35 -6.10
N LYS A 148 0.20 14.59 -6.69
CA LYS A 148 0.62 14.04 -7.98
C LYS A 148 1.72 13.02 -7.74
N HIS A 149 1.56 11.85 -8.31
CA HIS A 149 2.50 10.75 -8.20
C HIS A 149 3.07 10.39 -9.57
N VAL A 150 4.39 10.29 -9.63
CA VAL A 150 5.14 9.85 -10.81
C VAL A 150 6.01 8.65 -10.41
N PRO A 151 5.40 7.49 -10.07
CA PRO A 151 6.16 6.34 -9.62
C PRO A 151 6.94 5.69 -10.75
N THR A 152 8.09 5.10 -10.41
CA THR A 152 8.88 4.34 -11.38
C THR A 152 8.14 3.06 -11.79
N GLY A 153 7.86 2.91 -13.08
CA GLY A 153 7.21 1.70 -13.62
C GLY A 153 5.69 1.69 -13.62
N GLU A 154 5.04 2.74 -13.12
CA GLU A 154 3.59 2.94 -13.22
C GLU A 154 3.25 4.18 -14.06
N ASP A 155 1.97 4.27 -14.45
CA ASP A 155 1.47 5.49 -15.06
C ASP A 155 1.27 6.57 -13.99
N PRO A 156 1.57 7.85 -14.28
CA PRO A 156 1.33 8.94 -13.34
C PRO A 156 -0.13 9.02 -12.93
N TYR A 157 -0.38 9.43 -11.68
CA TYR A 157 -1.73 9.60 -11.18
C TYR A 157 -1.85 10.75 -10.17
N LEU A 158 -3.07 11.20 -9.97
CA LEU A 158 -3.45 12.12 -8.90
C LEU A 158 -4.16 11.33 -7.78
N SER A 159 -4.02 11.79 -6.55
CA SER A 159 -4.76 11.26 -5.42
C SER A 159 -5.32 12.34 -4.51
N VAL A 160 -6.43 12.01 -3.86
CA VAL A 160 -7.11 12.85 -2.87
C VAL A 160 -7.42 11.99 -1.66
N VAL A 161 -7.22 12.53 -0.47
CA VAL A 161 -7.47 11.86 0.81
C VAL A 161 -8.79 12.36 1.40
N LEU A 162 -9.64 11.42 1.78
CA LEU A 162 -10.87 11.68 2.53
C LEU A 162 -10.73 11.09 3.94
N ALA A 163 -11.14 11.82 4.95
CA ALA A 163 -11.45 11.24 6.25
C ALA A 163 -12.89 10.71 6.21
N VAL A 164 -13.12 9.56 6.82
CA VAL A 164 -14.42 8.89 6.83
C VAL A 164 -14.62 8.18 8.16
N ASP A 165 -15.84 8.18 8.68
CA ASP A 165 -16.23 7.34 9.80
C ASP A 165 -17.06 6.18 9.26
N GLY A 166 -16.68 4.96 9.67
CA GLY A 166 -17.36 3.74 9.22
C GLY A 166 -18.81 3.69 9.69
N PRO A 167 -19.70 3.03 8.93
CA PRO A 167 -21.11 2.90 9.32
C PRO A 167 -21.32 2.01 10.54
N VAL A 168 -20.41 1.05 10.79
CA VAL A 168 -20.52 0.12 11.91
C VAL A 168 -19.78 0.72 13.12
N GLN A 169 -20.54 1.24 14.06
CA GLN A 169 -20.03 1.80 15.31
C GLN A 169 -20.70 1.08 16.47
N GLY A 170 -19.91 0.40 17.31
CA GLY A 170 -20.42 -0.37 18.43
C GLY A 170 -21.12 -1.68 18.01
N LEU A 171 -22.12 -2.09 18.82
CA LEU A 171 -22.83 -3.34 18.63
C LEU A 171 -24.03 -3.16 17.68
N HIS A 172 -23.84 -3.55 16.43
CA HIS A 172 -24.91 -3.60 15.44
C HIS A 172 -25.32 -5.03 15.12
N GLY A 173 -26.60 -5.23 14.80
CA GLY A 173 -27.11 -6.54 14.35
C GLY A 173 -26.62 -6.88 12.93
N ASP A 174 -26.65 -8.18 12.62
CA ASP A 174 -26.18 -8.76 11.35
C ASP A 174 -26.81 -8.13 10.11
N GLU A 175 -28.09 -7.73 10.21
CA GLU A 175 -28.79 -7.11 9.09
C GLU A 175 -28.19 -5.74 8.74
N PHE A 176 -27.85 -4.94 9.76
CA PHE A 176 -27.21 -3.65 9.56
C PHE A 176 -25.82 -3.79 8.93
N ILE A 177 -25.02 -4.72 9.43
CA ILE A 177 -23.69 -5.03 8.91
C ILE A 177 -23.79 -5.47 7.42
N SER A 178 -24.74 -6.36 7.12
CA SER A 178 -24.98 -6.83 5.75
C SER A 178 -25.44 -5.70 4.81
N GLN A 179 -26.24 -4.77 5.32
CA GLN A 179 -26.67 -3.59 4.57
C GLN A 179 -25.49 -2.63 4.31
N ALA A 180 -24.64 -2.37 5.31
CA ALA A 180 -23.44 -1.54 5.16
C ALA A 180 -22.48 -2.12 4.11
N GLN A 181 -22.23 -3.42 4.13
CA GLN A 181 -21.44 -4.12 3.12
C GLN A 181 -22.03 -3.97 1.71
N TYR A 182 -23.34 -4.20 1.56
CA TYR A 182 -24.01 -4.05 0.29
C TYR A 182 -23.88 -2.62 -0.26
N ARG A 183 -24.06 -1.61 0.59
CA ARG A 183 -23.92 -0.21 0.22
C ARG A 183 -22.50 0.16 -0.19
N PHE A 184 -21.50 -0.36 0.51
CA PHE A 184 -20.10 -0.18 0.11
C PHE A 184 -19.80 -0.84 -1.26
N GLY A 185 -20.33 -2.05 -1.49
CA GLY A 185 -20.25 -2.70 -2.79
C GLY A 185 -20.88 -1.87 -3.92
N GLN A 186 -22.03 -1.23 -3.67
CA GLN A 186 -22.69 -0.34 -4.62
C GLN A 186 -21.87 0.94 -4.88
N LEU A 187 -21.19 1.49 -3.87
CA LEU A 187 -20.28 2.62 -4.03
C LEU A 187 -19.15 2.25 -5.01
N LEU A 188 -18.48 1.12 -4.81
CA LEU A 188 -17.42 0.64 -5.69
C LEU A 188 -17.94 0.36 -7.12
N ALA A 189 -19.08 -0.31 -7.23
CA ALA A 189 -19.74 -0.59 -8.51
C ALA A 189 -20.07 0.68 -9.29
N GLY A 190 -20.52 1.72 -8.57
CA GLY A 190 -20.84 3.02 -9.17
C GLY A 190 -19.64 3.69 -9.85
N TRP A 191 -18.44 3.52 -9.33
CA TRP A 191 -17.21 4.01 -9.96
C TRP A 191 -16.76 3.14 -11.12
N GLY A 192 -16.90 1.83 -11.00
CA GLY A 192 -16.59 0.90 -12.10
C GLY A 192 -17.47 1.10 -13.34
N ALA A 193 -18.76 1.47 -13.13
CA ALA A 193 -19.75 1.63 -14.22
C ALA A 193 -19.60 2.95 -14.98
N SER A 194 -19.41 4.05 -14.27
CA SER A 194 -19.61 5.39 -14.81
C SER A 194 -18.33 6.15 -15.09
N SER A 195 -17.19 5.70 -14.60
CA SER A 195 -16.03 6.56 -14.51
C SER A 195 -14.79 5.91 -15.06
N LYS A 196 -14.38 6.39 -16.19
CA LYS A 196 -13.02 6.22 -16.69
C LYS A 196 -11.98 7.08 -15.93
N LEU A 197 -12.42 7.89 -14.96
CA LEU A 197 -11.58 8.85 -14.25
C LEU A 197 -11.07 8.30 -12.93
N VAL A 198 -11.95 7.70 -12.11
CA VAL A 198 -11.52 7.02 -10.87
C VAL A 198 -10.95 5.65 -11.25
N SER A 199 -9.68 5.43 -10.95
CA SER A 199 -8.97 4.18 -11.27
C SER A 199 -8.81 3.25 -10.09
N GLY A 200 -9.00 3.74 -8.87
CA GLY A 200 -8.89 2.93 -7.67
C GLY A 200 -9.19 3.71 -6.40
N ILE A 201 -9.29 2.94 -5.33
CA ILE A 201 -9.47 3.45 -3.98
C ILE A 201 -8.56 2.67 -3.02
N GLN A 202 -7.97 3.37 -2.08
CA GLN A 202 -7.34 2.80 -0.91
C GLN A 202 -8.24 3.07 0.29
N THR A 203 -8.53 2.06 1.08
CA THR A 203 -9.13 2.22 2.41
C THR A 203 -8.04 1.98 3.45
N MET A 204 -7.98 2.82 4.45
CA MET A 204 -6.98 2.76 5.49
C MET A 204 -7.66 2.90 6.86
N THR A 205 -7.35 2.00 7.77
CA THR A 205 -7.75 2.06 9.17
C THR A 205 -6.50 2.12 10.04
N ARG A 206 -6.36 3.19 10.79
CA ARG A 206 -5.32 3.39 11.80
C ARG A 206 -5.90 3.12 13.17
N VAL A 207 -5.32 2.21 13.91
CA VAL A 207 -5.67 1.90 15.31
C VAL A 207 -4.59 2.48 16.21
N ILE A 208 -4.97 3.39 17.08
CA ILE A 208 -4.08 4.14 17.96
C ILE A 208 -4.65 4.21 19.37
N PRO A 209 -3.82 4.38 20.40
CA PRO A 209 -4.30 4.74 21.71
C PRO A 209 -5.16 6.01 21.65
N VAL A 210 -6.09 6.16 22.55
CA VAL A 210 -6.91 7.36 22.64
C VAL A 210 -6.01 8.57 22.86
N ASP A 211 -6.12 9.56 21.97
CA ASP A 211 -5.46 10.84 22.11
C ASP A 211 -6.39 11.79 22.87
N SER A 212 -6.06 12.06 24.13
CA SER A 212 -6.80 12.98 24.99
C SER A 212 -6.51 14.46 24.71
N ALA A 213 -5.51 14.79 23.88
CA ALA A 213 -5.02 16.14 23.69
C ALA A 213 -6.09 17.17 23.27
N LYS A 214 -7.02 16.78 22.40
CA LYS A 214 -8.15 17.65 22.02
C LYS A 214 -9.09 17.91 23.20
N HIS A 215 -9.35 16.87 23.97
CA HIS A 215 -10.22 16.95 25.13
C HIS A 215 -9.56 17.76 26.25
N GLU A 216 -8.27 17.56 26.48
CA GLU A 216 -7.48 18.35 27.44
C GLU A 216 -7.43 19.82 27.05
N ALA A 217 -7.19 20.12 25.76
CA ALA A 217 -7.21 21.51 25.27
C ALA A 217 -8.60 22.15 25.42
N TRP A 218 -9.68 21.40 25.15
CA TRP A 218 -11.02 21.87 25.39
C TRP A 218 -11.29 22.08 26.87
N MET A 219 -10.93 21.13 27.71
CA MET A 219 -11.07 21.24 29.18
C MET A 219 -10.34 22.48 29.70
N GLN A 220 -9.06 22.68 29.33
CA GLN A 220 -8.30 23.85 29.73
C GLN A 220 -8.96 25.17 29.29
N SER A 221 -9.60 25.19 28.13
CA SER A 221 -10.33 26.37 27.63
C SER A 221 -11.65 26.66 28.38
N GLN A 222 -12.18 25.67 29.12
CA GLN A 222 -13.45 25.77 29.84
C GLN A 222 -13.26 25.80 31.38
N LEU A 223 -12.00 25.66 31.86
CA LEU A 223 -11.69 25.71 33.28
C LEU A 223 -11.97 27.12 33.82
N ASP A 224 -12.81 27.19 34.87
CA ASP A 224 -12.99 28.40 35.68
C ASP A 224 -11.77 28.62 36.57
N GLU A 225 -11.42 29.88 36.83
CA GLU A 225 -10.24 30.24 37.67
C GLU A 225 -10.34 29.70 39.11
N ASP A 226 -11.55 29.40 39.59
CA ASP A 226 -11.84 28.95 40.96
C ASP A 226 -12.00 27.42 41.09
N VAL A 227 -11.66 26.63 40.08
CA VAL A 227 -11.81 25.15 40.16
C VAL A 227 -10.79 24.57 41.14
N ASN A 228 -11.29 23.72 42.03
CA ASN A 228 -10.45 23.03 43.01
C ASN A 228 -9.45 22.08 42.35
N ASP A 229 -8.17 22.21 42.70
CA ASP A 229 -7.06 21.39 42.18
C ASP A 229 -7.30 19.87 42.31
N PHE A 230 -8.03 19.46 43.37
CA PHE A 230 -8.41 18.06 43.54
C PHE A 230 -9.32 17.54 42.41
N ILE A 231 -10.25 18.39 41.95
CA ILE A 231 -11.14 18.01 40.84
C ILE A 231 -10.34 17.86 39.54
N ILE A 232 -9.41 18.78 39.30
CA ILE A 232 -8.53 18.74 38.12
C ILE A 232 -7.68 17.47 38.15
N ALA A 233 -7.03 17.18 39.28
CA ALA A 233 -6.18 16.01 39.45
C ALA A 233 -6.97 14.69 39.33
N SER A 234 -8.17 14.63 39.92
CA SER A 234 -9.07 13.47 39.80
C SER A 234 -9.51 13.24 38.36
N TYR A 235 -9.84 14.31 37.66
CA TYR A 235 -10.25 14.21 36.24
C TYR A 235 -9.08 13.79 35.36
N GLN A 236 -7.90 14.31 35.59
CA GLN A 236 -6.68 13.92 34.87
C GLN A 236 -6.34 12.44 35.08
N SER A 237 -6.50 11.93 36.32
CA SER A 237 -6.33 10.52 36.61
C SER A 237 -7.30 9.61 35.83
N VAL A 238 -8.54 10.08 35.64
CA VAL A 238 -9.53 9.35 34.80
C VAL A 238 -9.14 9.37 33.32
N LEU A 239 -8.63 10.50 32.81
CA LEU A 239 -8.16 10.60 31.42
C LEU A 239 -6.94 9.71 31.18
N ASP A 240 -6.00 9.65 32.13
CA ASP A 240 -4.83 8.78 32.06
C ASP A 240 -5.24 7.30 32.04
N GLU A 241 -6.18 6.89 32.89
CA GLU A 241 -6.72 5.53 32.91
C GLU A 241 -7.44 5.16 31.61
N LEU A 242 -8.25 6.07 31.08
CA LEU A 242 -8.91 5.89 29.78
C LEU A 242 -7.90 5.83 28.64
N GLY A 243 -6.84 6.62 28.67
CA GLY A 243 -5.78 6.62 27.68
C GLY A 243 -4.98 5.31 27.65
N GLN A 244 -4.81 4.66 28.81
CA GLN A 244 -4.07 3.39 28.90
C GLN A 244 -4.82 2.18 28.37
N SER A 245 -6.16 2.18 28.39
CA SER A 245 -6.98 1.01 28.10
C SER A 245 -7.84 1.14 26.82
N SER A 246 -7.86 2.29 26.19
CA SER A 246 -8.78 2.57 25.09
C SER A 246 -8.06 2.85 23.77
N PHE A 247 -8.63 2.31 22.68
CA PHE A 247 -8.17 2.55 21.31
C PHE A 247 -9.21 3.26 20.49
N VAL A 248 -8.72 4.09 19.58
CA VAL A 248 -9.53 4.77 18.58
C VAL A 248 -9.10 4.30 17.19
N GLN A 249 -10.10 4.10 16.35
CA GLN A 249 -9.87 3.85 14.93
C GLN A 249 -10.07 5.16 14.15
N ARG A 250 -9.12 5.45 13.27
CA ARG A 250 -9.23 6.54 12.29
C ARG A 250 -9.26 5.94 10.90
N HIS A 251 -10.26 6.31 10.12
CA HIS A 251 -10.46 5.75 8.79
C HIS A 251 -10.23 6.81 7.72
N PHE A 252 -9.53 6.41 6.69
CA PHE A 252 -9.27 7.26 5.53
C PHE A 252 -9.58 6.49 4.25
N ALA A 253 -10.02 7.22 3.24
CA ALA A 253 -10.17 6.72 1.89
C ALA A 253 -9.36 7.59 0.93
N VAL A 254 -8.56 6.96 0.09
CA VAL A 254 -7.78 7.67 -0.95
C VAL A 254 -8.36 7.33 -2.30
N ILE A 255 -8.71 8.34 -3.07
CA ILE A 255 -9.24 8.18 -4.42
C ILE A 255 -8.12 8.43 -5.42
N ARG A 256 -7.91 7.49 -6.34
CA ARG A 256 -6.87 7.55 -7.38
C ARG A 256 -7.46 7.88 -8.75
N PHE A 257 -6.78 8.78 -9.45
CA PHE A 257 -7.10 9.22 -10.80
C PHE A 257 -5.87 9.06 -11.69
N ASN A 258 -5.84 8.07 -12.58
CA ASN A 258 -4.72 7.89 -13.49
C ASN A 258 -4.69 9.02 -14.52
N LEU A 259 -3.52 9.61 -14.74
CA LEU A 259 -3.29 10.63 -15.78
C LEU A 259 -3.18 9.97 -17.17
N THR A 260 -4.31 9.42 -17.63
CA THR A 260 -4.41 8.81 -18.96
C THR A 260 -4.71 9.86 -20.01
N PRO A 261 -4.49 9.56 -21.31
CA PRO A 261 -4.91 10.47 -22.40
C PRO A 261 -6.41 10.81 -22.34
N GLU A 262 -7.23 9.88 -21.87
CA GLU A 262 -8.68 10.09 -21.69
C GLU A 262 -8.95 11.11 -20.57
N PHE A 263 -8.24 11.00 -19.44
CA PHE A 263 -8.29 12.01 -18.37
C PHE A 263 -7.86 13.37 -18.88
N GLY A 264 -6.73 13.45 -19.58
CA GLY A 264 -6.22 14.70 -20.19
C GLY A 264 -7.22 15.33 -21.16
N PHE A 265 -7.90 14.51 -21.98
CA PHE A 265 -8.92 15.01 -22.90
C PHE A 265 -10.14 15.60 -22.17
N VAL A 266 -10.61 14.96 -21.11
CA VAL A 266 -11.73 15.49 -20.31
C VAL A 266 -11.30 16.75 -19.56
N ALA A 267 -10.08 16.78 -19.03
CA ALA A 267 -9.52 17.90 -18.30
C ALA A 267 -9.35 19.15 -19.18
N SER A 268 -8.84 18.98 -20.41
CA SER A 268 -8.65 20.09 -21.35
C SER A 268 -9.94 20.86 -21.70
N ARG A 269 -11.10 20.22 -21.54
CA ARG A 269 -12.40 20.88 -21.72
C ARG A 269 -12.83 21.74 -20.51
N ARG A 270 -12.20 21.55 -19.36
CA ARG A 270 -12.45 22.30 -18.11
C ARG A 270 -11.45 23.41 -17.87
N GLY A 271 -10.27 23.33 -18.50
CA GLY A 271 -9.19 24.30 -18.37
C GLY A 271 -7.88 23.75 -18.89
N ALA A 272 -6.89 24.61 -19.07
CA ALA A 272 -5.55 24.21 -19.50
C ALA A 272 -4.73 23.64 -18.34
N GLY A 273 -4.00 22.55 -18.59
CA GLY A 273 -3.04 21.98 -17.64
C GLY A 273 -3.64 21.65 -16.29
N GLU A 274 -2.97 22.07 -15.22
CA GLU A 274 -3.36 21.77 -13.83
C GLU A 274 -4.72 22.37 -13.42
N THR A 275 -5.10 23.50 -13.99
CA THR A 275 -6.43 24.11 -13.72
C THR A 275 -7.55 23.17 -14.15
N GLY A 276 -7.43 22.54 -15.32
CA GLY A 276 -8.40 21.54 -15.79
C GLY A 276 -8.41 20.29 -14.92
N TRP A 277 -7.26 19.84 -14.43
CA TRP A 277 -7.15 18.71 -13.52
C TRP A 277 -7.87 19.01 -12.20
N LEU A 278 -7.59 20.15 -11.58
CA LEU A 278 -8.18 20.55 -10.31
C LEU A 278 -9.71 20.69 -10.41
N THR A 279 -10.22 21.26 -11.51
CA THR A 279 -11.67 21.38 -11.73
C THR A 279 -12.35 20.00 -11.76
N ILE A 280 -11.77 19.05 -12.51
CA ILE A 280 -12.32 17.67 -12.53
C ILE A 280 -12.21 17.00 -11.18
N ILE A 281 -11.08 17.14 -10.49
CA ILE A 281 -10.90 16.55 -9.17
C ILE A 281 -11.96 17.07 -8.20
N ASP A 282 -12.23 18.37 -8.20
CA ASP A 282 -13.26 18.95 -7.33
C ASP A 282 -14.65 18.39 -7.64
N GLU A 283 -15.04 18.28 -8.93
CA GLU A 283 -16.28 17.62 -9.38
C GLU A 283 -16.36 16.16 -8.88
N GLN A 284 -15.26 15.40 -9.00
CA GLN A 284 -15.21 14.00 -8.60
C GLN A 284 -15.21 13.82 -7.08
N VAL A 285 -14.54 14.70 -6.34
CA VAL A 285 -14.55 14.71 -4.87
C VAL A 285 -15.95 14.96 -4.34
N GLU A 286 -16.65 15.97 -4.85
CA GLU A 286 -18.04 16.22 -4.46
C GLU A 286 -18.95 15.02 -4.72
N SER A 287 -18.76 14.37 -5.89
CA SER A 287 -19.49 13.16 -6.23
C SER A 287 -19.15 12.02 -5.24
N ALA A 288 -17.87 11.87 -4.89
CA ALA A 288 -17.42 10.85 -3.96
C ALA A 288 -17.99 11.07 -2.56
N LEU A 289 -17.96 12.32 -2.04
CA LEU A 289 -18.52 12.66 -0.73
C LEU A 289 -20.00 12.30 -0.65
N ARG A 290 -20.79 12.58 -1.70
CA ARG A 290 -22.19 12.18 -1.76
C ARG A 290 -22.36 10.66 -1.72
N ARG A 291 -21.60 9.92 -2.54
CA ARG A 291 -21.66 8.45 -2.60
C ARG A 291 -21.27 7.79 -1.28
N PHE A 292 -20.25 8.29 -0.57
CA PHE A 292 -19.89 7.79 0.75
C PHE A 292 -21.03 7.99 1.76
N ARG A 293 -21.69 9.16 1.77
CA ARG A 293 -22.86 9.40 2.62
C ARG A 293 -24.04 8.49 2.27
N GLU A 294 -24.31 8.26 0.98
CA GLU A 294 -25.29 7.28 0.49
C GLU A 294 -24.94 5.85 0.92
N ALA A 295 -23.64 5.55 1.05
CA ALA A 295 -23.15 4.27 1.56
C ALA A 295 -23.09 4.19 3.10
N MET A 296 -23.74 5.12 3.79
CA MET A 296 -23.90 5.17 5.26
C MET A 296 -22.63 5.58 6.01
N PHE A 297 -21.59 6.09 5.34
CA PHE A 297 -20.44 6.67 6.02
C PHE A 297 -20.77 8.05 6.59
N THR A 298 -20.25 8.33 7.78
CA THR A 298 -20.40 9.61 8.46
C THR A 298 -19.08 10.37 8.53
N GLY A 299 -19.07 11.61 8.98
CA GLY A 299 -17.85 12.40 9.11
C GLY A 299 -17.07 12.64 7.81
N VAL A 300 -17.68 12.35 6.65
CA VAL A 300 -16.98 12.31 5.35
C VAL A 300 -16.60 13.71 4.89
N HIS A 301 -15.30 13.97 4.79
CA HIS A 301 -14.77 15.22 4.25
C HIS A 301 -13.39 15.00 3.58
N ALA A 302 -13.07 15.87 2.62
CA ALA A 302 -11.77 15.85 1.97
C ALA A 302 -10.74 16.62 2.82
N LEU A 303 -9.53 16.04 2.93
CA LEU A 303 -8.47 16.65 3.72
C LEU A 303 -7.77 17.77 2.95
N SER A 304 -7.43 18.84 3.65
CA SER A 304 -6.54 19.90 3.18
C SER A 304 -5.07 19.53 3.37
N GLY A 305 -4.15 20.29 2.77
CA GLY A 305 -2.71 20.03 2.87
C GLY A 305 -2.22 19.88 4.31
N PRO A 306 -2.48 20.81 5.23
CA PRO A 306 -2.07 20.67 6.64
C PRO A 306 -2.65 19.44 7.33
N GLN A 307 -3.89 19.04 6.99
CA GLN A 307 -4.50 17.82 7.56
C GLN A 307 -3.82 16.55 7.03
N VAL A 308 -3.50 16.51 5.74
CA VAL A 308 -2.75 15.38 5.17
C VAL A 308 -1.34 15.33 5.77
N ALA A 309 -0.69 16.48 5.97
CA ALA A 309 0.61 16.56 6.62
C ALA A 309 0.56 16.01 8.06
N ALA A 310 -0.47 16.34 8.83
CA ALA A 310 -0.67 15.79 10.17
C ALA A 310 -0.81 14.26 10.15
N VAL A 311 -1.59 13.71 9.21
CA VAL A 311 -1.74 12.26 9.05
C VAL A 311 -0.41 11.60 8.67
N LEU A 312 0.32 12.14 7.69
CA LEU A 312 1.61 11.60 7.26
C LEU A 312 2.65 11.66 8.38
N ARG A 313 2.66 12.75 9.14
CA ARG A 313 3.55 12.93 10.30
C ARG A 313 3.26 11.91 11.38
N HIS A 314 2.00 11.75 11.76
CA HIS A 314 1.56 10.75 12.74
C HIS A 314 1.90 9.31 12.31
N LEU A 315 1.75 8.97 11.04
CA LEU A 315 2.05 7.62 10.54
C LEU A 315 3.54 7.26 10.67
N GLN A 316 4.41 8.26 10.61
CA GLN A 316 5.84 8.11 10.84
C GLN A 316 6.18 8.17 12.34
N HIS A 317 5.51 9.05 13.09
CA HIS A 317 5.80 9.26 14.51
C HIS A 317 4.48 9.39 15.30
N PRO A 318 3.97 8.29 15.88
CA PRO A 318 2.66 8.25 16.53
C PRO A 318 2.43 9.18 17.72
N ASP A 319 3.47 9.83 18.25
CA ASP A 319 3.31 10.84 19.31
C ASP A 319 2.69 12.15 18.81
N TRP A 320 2.73 12.38 17.49
CA TRP A 320 2.10 13.54 16.90
C TRP A 320 0.60 13.31 16.68
N PRO A 321 -0.25 14.28 17.03
CA PRO A 321 -1.70 14.14 16.84
C PRO A 321 -2.08 13.96 15.37
N ILE A 322 -2.90 12.94 15.07
CA ILE A 322 -3.33 12.64 13.70
C ILE A 322 -4.35 13.62 13.13
N ASP A 323 -5.15 14.23 14.02
CA ASP A 323 -6.28 15.09 13.65
C ASP A 323 -5.95 16.58 13.69
N ARG A 324 -4.78 16.95 14.19
CA ARG A 324 -4.40 18.35 14.38
C ARG A 324 -3.78 18.87 13.08
N ALA A 325 -4.32 20.00 12.58
CA ALA A 325 -3.64 20.76 11.54
C ALA A 325 -2.26 21.20 12.06
N SER A 326 -1.23 20.87 11.30
CA SER A 326 0.16 21.20 11.64
C SER A 326 0.58 22.51 11.00
N ASP A 327 1.61 23.10 11.51
CA ASP A 327 2.39 24.20 10.90
C ASP A 327 3.29 23.71 9.75
N VAL A 328 3.43 22.39 9.60
CA VAL A 328 4.17 21.79 8.48
C VAL A 328 3.26 21.56 7.27
N THR A 329 3.89 21.53 6.10
CA THR A 329 3.24 21.20 4.83
C THR A 329 3.41 19.72 4.51
N PRO A 330 2.66 19.15 3.54
CA PRO A 330 2.89 17.80 3.09
C PRO A 330 4.28 17.56 2.45
N GLU A 331 5.01 18.62 2.14
CA GLU A 331 6.39 18.55 1.64
C GLU A 331 7.41 18.47 2.76
N THR A 332 7.09 19.05 3.94
CA THR A 332 8.01 19.17 5.09
C THR A 332 7.60 18.33 6.30
N CYS A 333 6.65 17.41 6.14
CA CYS A 333 6.14 16.57 7.23
C CYS A 333 6.96 15.29 7.48
N TRP A 334 8.12 15.17 6.87
CA TRP A 334 8.92 13.96 6.90
C TRP A 334 9.88 13.96 8.07
N PHE A 335 9.99 12.79 8.74
CA PHE A 335 11.00 12.54 9.74
C PHE A 335 12.20 11.81 9.14
N PRO A 336 13.41 12.05 9.62
CA PRO A 336 14.55 11.19 9.33
C PRO A 336 14.24 9.74 9.67
N SER A 337 14.65 8.81 8.81
CA SER A 337 14.62 7.39 9.12
C SER A 337 16.05 6.86 9.11
N HIS A 338 16.41 6.22 10.20
CA HIS A 338 17.71 5.59 10.37
C HIS A 338 17.49 4.08 10.34
N ASP A 339 18.21 3.40 9.49
CA ASP A 339 17.98 2.01 9.10
C ASP A 339 16.57 1.73 8.51
N GLU A 340 16.21 0.48 8.36
CA GLU A 340 14.93 0.08 7.73
C GLU A 340 13.72 0.09 8.67
N TRP A 341 13.95 0.30 9.95
CA TRP A 341 12.95 0.03 10.99
C TRP A 341 12.39 1.29 11.63
N SER A 342 13.14 2.39 11.61
CA SER A 342 12.84 3.55 12.43
C SER A 342 12.46 4.79 11.63
N SER A 343 11.63 5.62 12.23
CA SER A 343 11.58 7.05 12.00
C SER A 343 11.88 7.78 13.31
N THR A 344 12.67 8.83 13.21
CA THR A 344 13.27 9.47 14.38
C THR A 344 12.98 10.96 14.38
N GLU A 345 12.43 11.47 15.47
CA GLU A 345 12.31 12.90 15.71
C GLU A 345 13.60 13.41 16.32
N VAL A 346 14.22 14.39 15.69
CA VAL A 346 15.38 15.09 16.22
C VAL A 346 14.91 16.21 17.12
N ILE A 347 15.25 16.13 18.41
CA ILE A 347 14.90 17.15 19.39
C ILE A 347 16.11 18.08 19.56
N GLY A 348 15.97 19.36 19.17
CA GLY A 348 17.00 20.38 19.29
C GLY A 348 17.55 20.88 17.96
N GLU A 349 18.60 21.73 18.03
CA GLU A 349 19.31 22.17 16.82
C GLU A 349 20.03 20.97 16.19
N PHE A 350 19.90 20.85 14.87
CA PHE A 350 20.61 19.82 14.11
C PHE A 350 22.11 20.01 14.32
N PRO A 351 22.87 19.00 14.72
CA PRO A 351 24.31 19.13 14.78
C PRO A 351 24.88 19.45 13.39
N ASP A 352 25.95 20.22 13.32
CA ASP A 352 26.62 20.61 12.06
C ASP A 352 26.97 19.42 11.15
N ARG A 353 26.84 18.21 11.64
CA ARG A 353 26.97 16.96 10.90
C ARG A 353 25.96 15.94 11.38
N TYR A 354 25.30 15.27 10.43
CA TYR A 354 24.48 14.09 10.68
C TYR A 354 25.35 13.02 11.36
N ASP A 355 25.08 12.78 12.63
CA ASP A 355 25.70 11.71 13.40
C ASP A 355 24.61 10.68 13.74
N PRO A 356 24.67 9.46 13.17
CA PRO A 356 23.69 8.41 13.46
C PRO A 356 23.62 8.08 14.96
N ASP A 357 24.72 8.23 15.70
CA ASP A 357 24.74 7.92 17.13
C ASP A 357 23.96 8.95 17.97
N LEU A 358 23.89 10.21 17.54
CA LEU A 358 23.08 11.25 18.17
C LEU A 358 21.58 11.06 17.95
N LEU A 359 21.17 10.37 16.91
CA LEU A 359 19.75 10.04 16.67
C LEU A 359 19.22 9.00 17.65
N HIS A 360 20.06 8.21 18.29
CA HIS A 360 19.65 7.24 19.30
C HIS A 360 19.22 7.88 20.63
N GLU A 361 19.58 9.12 20.88
CA GLU A 361 19.10 9.90 22.04
C GLU A 361 17.75 10.59 21.77
N ALA A 362 17.31 10.63 20.52
CA ALA A 362 16.03 11.20 20.11
C ALA A 362 14.88 10.20 20.28
N THR A 363 13.64 10.72 20.28
CA THR A 363 12.46 9.87 20.30
C THR A 363 12.33 9.14 18.97
N SER A 364 12.31 7.82 19.00
CA SER A 364 12.20 6.98 17.81
C SER A 364 11.00 6.05 17.87
N TRP A 365 10.42 5.78 16.70
CA TRP A 365 9.43 4.75 16.50
C TRP A 365 9.96 3.76 15.46
N TYR A 366 9.75 2.48 15.74
CA TYR A 366 10.13 1.38 14.86
C TYR A 366 8.90 0.84 14.14
N HIS A 367 9.02 0.58 12.84
CA HIS A 367 7.91 0.17 11.99
C HIS A 367 8.22 -1.14 11.27
N ARG A 368 7.22 -1.99 11.13
CA ARG A 368 7.32 -3.22 10.33
C ARG A 368 6.07 -3.37 9.49
N THR A 369 6.24 -3.61 8.20
CA THR A 369 5.15 -3.71 7.24
C THR A 369 5.10 -5.09 6.60
N ALA A 370 3.90 -5.66 6.53
CA ALA A 370 3.64 -6.90 5.81
C ALA A 370 2.66 -6.67 4.67
N TRP A 371 2.89 -7.38 3.58
CA TRP A 371 1.94 -7.50 2.49
C TRP A 371 1.00 -8.68 2.75
N LEU A 372 -0.29 -8.45 2.47
CA LEU A 372 -1.40 -9.38 2.54
C LEU A 372 -1.89 -9.67 1.12
N PRO A 373 -1.24 -10.59 0.39
CA PRO A 373 -1.69 -10.92 -0.95
C PRO A 373 -3.05 -11.65 -0.89
N PRO A 374 -3.91 -11.50 -1.90
CA PRO A 374 -5.19 -12.23 -1.96
C PRO A 374 -5.04 -13.75 -1.80
N ALA A 375 -3.93 -14.30 -2.28
CA ALA A 375 -3.60 -15.73 -2.13
C ALA A 375 -3.25 -16.17 -0.69
N ALA A 376 -3.02 -15.23 0.22
CA ALA A 376 -2.77 -15.55 1.63
C ALA A 376 -4.07 -15.72 2.44
N PHE A 377 -5.23 -15.42 1.85
CA PHE A 377 -6.51 -15.63 2.51
C PHE A 377 -6.99 -17.06 2.25
N GLU A 378 -7.39 -17.74 3.31
CA GLU A 378 -8.06 -19.03 3.19
C GLU A 378 -9.32 -18.89 2.33
N GLN A 379 -9.52 -19.88 1.46
CA GLN A 379 -10.72 -19.96 0.66
C GLN A 379 -11.88 -20.41 1.53
N ARG A 380 -12.58 -19.47 2.14
CA ARG A 380 -13.72 -19.74 3.00
C ARG A 380 -14.82 -18.71 2.84
N GLU A 381 -16.01 -19.07 3.29
CA GLU A 381 -17.07 -18.09 3.48
C GLU A 381 -16.74 -17.22 4.69
N VAL A 382 -16.72 -15.91 4.48
CA VAL A 382 -16.47 -14.91 5.53
C VAL A 382 -17.63 -13.94 5.63
N ASP A 383 -17.82 -13.44 6.83
CA ASP A 383 -18.71 -12.31 7.09
C ASP A 383 -17.98 -10.97 6.95
N GLY A 384 -18.66 -9.86 7.18
CA GLY A 384 -18.06 -8.54 7.06
C GLY A 384 -17.13 -8.12 8.19
N LEU A 385 -17.07 -8.89 9.24
CA LEU A 385 -16.24 -8.63 10.42
C LEU A 385 -15.03 -9.56 10.49
N PHE A 386 -14.70 -10.30 9.42
CA PHE A 386 -13.62 -11.28 9.42
C PHE A 386 -12.24 -10.70 9.79
N LEU A 387 -12.03 -9.40 9.60
CA LEU A 387 -10.82 -8.70 10.05
C LEU A 387 -10.88 -8.21 11.51
N SER A 388 -11.97 -8.48 12.23
CA SER A 388 -12.10 -8.06 13.65
C SER A 388 -10.92 -8.48 14.52
N PRO A 389 -10.34 -9.71 14.40
CA PRO A 389 -9.19 -10.08 15.20
C PRO A 389 -8.01 -9.10 15.05
N LEU A 390 -7.79 -8.59 13.84
CA LEU A 390 -6.72 -7.61 13.56
C LEU A 390 -7.10 -6.19 13.96
N LEU A 391 -8.38 -5.82 13.91
CA LEU A 391 -8.84 -4.45 14.15
C LEU A 391 -9.15 -4.18 15.62
N ILE A 392 -9.79 -5.12 16.30
CA ILE A 392 -10.28 -4.96 17.68
C ILE A 392 -9.91 -6.12 18.61
N GLY A 393 -9.48 -7.28 18.09
CA GLY A 393 -9.21 -8.47 18.88
C GLY A 393 -7.84 -8.51 19.56
N LEU A 394 -6.94 -7.60 19.23
CA LEU A 394 -5.64 -7.50 19.87
C LEU A 394 -5.76 -6.75 21.20
N SER A 395 -5.46 -7.45 22.29
CA SER A 395 -5.58 -6.93 23.67
C SER A 395 -4.50 -5.94 24.08
N ASP A 396 -3.42 -5.87 23.30
CA ASP A 396 -2.27 -5.04 23.65
C ASP A 396 -2.25 -3.73 22.85
N GLN A 397 -1.55 -2.73 23.41
CA GLN A 397 -1.42 -1.40 22.83
C GLN A 397 -0.55 -1.37 21.55
N ILE A 398 -0.88 -2.22 20.58
CA ILE A 398 -0.18 -2.28 19.32
C ILE A 398 -0.73 -1.23 18.37
N VAL A 399 0.07 -0.18 18.13
CA VAL A 399 -0.22 0.82 17.12
C VAL A 399 -0.11 0.19 15.74
N ARG A 400 -1.20 0.20 14.96
CA ARG A 400 -1.24 -0.50 13.66
C ARG A 400 -2.05 0.24 12.61
N THR A 401 -1.69 0.05 11.36
CA THR A 401 -2.44 0.53 10.20
C THR A 401 -2.74 -0.63 9.28
N ILE A 402 -4.00 -0.82 8.93
CA ILE A 402 -4.43 -1.78 7.90
C ILE A 402 -4.88 -0.98 6.69
N SER A 403 -4.31 -1.30 5.53
CA SER A 403 -4.61 -0.63 4.27
C SER A 403 -5.03 -1.65 3.23
N THR A 404 -6.13 -1.40 2.53
CA THR A 404 -6.58 -2.20 1.39
C THR A 404 -6.59 -1.36 0.14
N HIS A 405 -5.88 -1.80 -0.88
CA HIS A 405 -5.81 -1.15 -2.19
C HIS A 405 -6.73 -1.88 -3.16
N ILE A 406 -7.65 -1.16 -3.76
CA ILE A 406 -8.63 -1.69 -4.70
C ILE A 406 -8.46 -0.93 -6.02
N HIS A 407 -8.00 -1.62 -7.05
CA HIS A 407 -7.92 -1.08 -8.41
C HIS A 407 -9.15 -1.52 -9.21
N LEU A 408 -9.79 -0.57 -9.87
CA LEU A 408 -10.97 -0.82 -10.68
C LEU A 408 -10.55 -1.32 -12.06
N ILE A 409 -11.10 -2.45 -12.47
CA ILE A 409 -10.83 -3.07 -13.77
C ILE A 409 -12.02 -2.76 -14.70
N PRO A 410 -11.78 -2.20 -15.90
CA PRO A 410 -12.86 -1.97 -16.88
C PRO A 410 -13.69 -3.24 -17.11
N ALA A 411 -15.01 -3.11 -17.10
CA ALA A 411 -15.96 -4.24 -17.16
C ALA A 411 -15.67 -5.21 -18.31
N ARG A 412 -15.27 -4.71 -19.49
CA ARG A 412 -14.91 -5.55 -20.64
C ARG A 412 -13.70 -6.44 -20.36
N VAL A 413 -12.67 -5.90 -19.69
CA VAL A 413 -11.45 -6.63 -19.34
C VAL A 413 -11.74 -7.65 -18.25
N ALA A 414 -12.47 -7.24 -17.20
CA ALA A 414 -12.87 -8.10 -16.09
C ALA A 414 -13.69 -9.30 -16.58
N LYS A 415 -14.66 -9.08 -17.47
CA LYS A 415 -15.48 -10.13 -18.06
C LYS A 415 -14.65 -11.11 -18.90
N GLY A 416 -13.67 -10.61 -19.67
CA GLY A 416 -12.77 -11.45 -20.43
C GLY A 416 -11.91 -12.34 -19.53
N ARG A 417 -11.37 -11.78 -18.46
CA ARG A 417 -10.58 -12.52 -17.45
C ARG A 417 -11.41 -13.58 -16.74
N ALA A 418 -12.59 -13.23 -16.22
CA ALA A 418 -13.47 -14.18 -15.54
C ALA A 418 -13.84 -15.38 -16.40
N ARG A 419 -14.11 -15.17 -17.69
CA ARG A 419 -14.38 -16.26 -18.63
C ARG A 419 -13.17 -17.15 -18.87
N SER A 420 -11.97 -16.55 -19.00
CA SER A 420 -10.74 -17.29 -19.16
C SER A 420 -10.43 -18.14 -17.93
N ASP A 421 -10.58 -17.58 -16.73
CA ASP A 421 -10.33 -18.27 -15.47
C ASP A 421 -11.32 -19.44 -15.29
N HIS A 422 -12.61 -19.21 -15.53
CA HIS A 422 -13.62 -20.27 -15.47
C HIS A 422 -13.35 -21.42 -16.46
N THR A 423 -12.91 -21.09 -17.68
CA THR A 423 -12.55 -22.12 -18.68
C THR A 423 -11.31 -22.92 -18.22
N ALA A 424 -10.31 -22.26 -17.62
CA ALA A 424 -9.13 -22.91 -17.10
C ALA A 424 -9.45 -23.84 -15.93
N ASP A 425 -10.28 -23.38 -14.97
CA ASP A 425 -10.70 -24.19 -13.81
C ASP A 425 -11.53 -25.42 -14.25
N GLN A 426 -12.40 -25.26 -15.23
CA GLN A 426 -13.13 -26.38 -15.79
C GLN A 426 -12.23 -27.38 -16.52
N ALA A 427 -11.25 -26.91 -17.29
CA ALA A 427 -10.30 -27.78 -17.97
C ALA A 427 -9.45 -28.57 -16.97
N GLU A 428 -8.98 -27.94 -15.89
CA GLU A 428 -8.23 -28.60 -14.83
C GLU A 428 -9.06 -29.67 -14.11
N ARG A 429 -10.32 -29.36 -13.79
CA ARG A 429 -11.27 -30.31 -13.19
C ARG A 429 -11.48 -31.54 -14.08
N HIS A 430 -11.69 -31.31 -15.39
CA HIS A 430 -11.85 -32.40 -16.36
C HIS A 430 -10.57 -33.26 -16.51
N GLU A 431 -9.41 -32.64 -16.47
CA GLU A 431 -8.13 -33.35 -16.56
C GLU A 431 -7.88 -34.24 -15.32
N GLN A 432 -8.18 -33.73 -14.12
CA GLN A 432 -8.05 -34.51 -12.89
C GLN A 432 -9.04 -35.68 -12.84
N ALA A 433 -10.30 -35.43 -13.21
CA ALA A 433 -11.30 -36.49 -13.32
C ALA A 433 -10.87 -37.59 -14.31
N ARG A 434 -10.27 -37.20 -15.44
CA ARG A 434 -9.74 -38.17 -16.44
C ARG A 434 -8.57 -38.98 -15.91
N LYS A 435 -7.76 -38.40 -15.00
CA LYS A 435 -6.65 -39.10 -14.33
C LYS A 435 -7.08 -39.97 -13.15
N GLY A 436 -8.39 -40.06 -12.86
CA GLY A 436 -8.95 -40.85 -11.75
C GLY A 436 -8.53 -40.33 -10.36
N ARG A 437 -8.14 -39.07 -10.27
CA ARG A 437 -7.83 -38.43 -8.99
C ARG A 437 -9.11 -37.90 -8.35
N ILE A 438 -9.20 -38.01 -7.04
CA ILE A 438 -10.28 -37.37 -6.27
C ILE A 438 -10.15 -35.85 -6.47
N VAL A 439 -11.25 -35.22 -6.87
CA VAL A 439 -11.31 -33.76 -6.95
C VAL A 439 -11.20 -33.24 -5.52
N ASP A 440 -10.21 -32.42 -5.27
CA ASP A 440 -9.99 -31.77 -3.98
C ASP A 440 -11.06 -30.70 -3.75
N ASP A 441 -11.52 -30.56 -2.49
CA ASP A 441 -12.54 -29.57 -2.12
C ASP A 441 -12.15 -28.15 -2.54
N ASP A 442 -10.86 -27.83 -2.48
CA ASP A 442 -10.31 -26.54 -2.96
C ASP A 442 -10.57 -26.29 -4.45
N MET A 443 -10.51 -27.34 -5.28
CA MET A 443 -10.79 -27.22 -6.72
C MET A 443 -12.28 -27.01 -7.00
N GLU A 444 -13.15 -27.61 -6.19
CA GLU A 444 -14.59 -27.42 -6.33
C GLU A 444 -15.01 -26.01 -5.92
N LEU A 445 -14.44 -25.51 -4.82
CA LEU A 445 -14.61 -24.14 -4.37
C LEU A 445 -14.09 -23.13 -5.42
N ALA A 446 -12.90 -23.37 -6.01
CA ALA A 446 -12.32 -22.49 -7.05
C ALA A 446 -13.22 -22.45 -8.30
N ALA A 447 -13.71 -23.60 -8.77
CA ALA A 447 -14.62 -23.69 -9.91
C ALA A 447 -15.96 -22.98 -9.64
N THR A 448 -16.49 -23.10 -8.42
CA THR A 448 -17.71 -22.41 -7.98
C THR A 448 -17.49 -20.90 -7.90
N ALA A 449 -16.37 -20.46 -7.34
CA ALA A 449 -16.01 -19.03 -7.26
C ALA A 449 -15.82 -18.41 -8.64
N SER A 450 -15.17 -19.11 -9.58
CA SER A 450 -15.00 -18.62 -10.97
C SER A 450 -16.32 -18.55 -11.73
N ALA A 451 -17.21 -19.54 -11.56
CA ALA A 451 -18.56 -19.53 -12.12
C ALA A 451 -19.38 -18.34 -11.59
N ARG A 452 -19.34 -18.09 -10.28
CA ARG A 452 -20.00 -16.95 -9.64
C ARG A 452 -19.45 -15.62 -10.16
N ARG A 453 -18.14 -15.49 -10.33
CA ARG A 453 -17.52 -14.30 -10.96
C ARG A 453 -18.03 -14.04 -12.37
N VAL A 454 -18.16 -15.07 -13.21
CA VAL A 454 -18.73 -14.93 -14.56
C VAL A 454 -20.17 -14.46 -14.51
N HIS A 455 -20.97 -14.98 -13.56
CA HIS A 455 -22.35 -14.58 -13.36
C HIS A 455 -22.44 -13.12 -12.86
N ASP A 456 -21.66 -12.76 -11.87
CA ASP A 456 -21.64 -11.42 -11.27
C ASP A 456 -21.19 -10.34 -12.27
N LEU A 457 -20.30 -10.69 -13.21
CA LEU A 457 -19.86 -9.81 -14.30
C LEU A 457 -20.74 -9.89 -15.57
N SER A 458 -21.90 -10.55 -15.49
CA SER A 458 -22.85 -10.59 -16.58
C SER A 458 -23.43 -9.20 -16.88
N SER A 459 -23.96 -9.02 -18.09
CA SER A 459 -24.57 -7.74 -18.47
C SER A 459 -25.82 -7.48 -17.62
N GLY A 460 -25.90 -6.33 -16.97
CA GLY A 460 -27.02 -5.94 -16.10
C GLY A 460 -26.88 -6.29 -14.63
N SER A 461 -25.83 -6.99 -14.22
CA SER A 461 -25.59 -7.32 -12.81
C SER A 461 -25.21 -6.09 -11.95
N GLY A 462 -24.71 -5.02 -12.57
CA GLY A 462 -24.21 -3.84 -11.86
C GLY A 462 -22.87 -4.05 -11.15
N HIS A 463 -22.25 -5.24 -11.29
CA HIS A 463 -20.94 -5.53 -10.70
C HIS A 463 -19.79 -5.26 -11.67
N HIS A 464 -18.64 -4.88 -11.14
CA HIS A 464 -17.42 -4.60 -11.89
C HIS A 464 -16.23 -5.35 -11.30
N GLY A 465 -15.22 -5.60 -12.14
CA GLY A 465 -14.00 -6.27 -11.72
C GLY A 465 -13.12 -5.34 -10.87
N THR A 466 -12.49 -5.92 -9.88
CA THR A 466 -11.49 -5.25 -9.05
C THR A 466 -10.26 -6.14 -8.91
N SER A 467 -9.10 -5.52 -8.77
CA SER A 467 -7.88 -6.16 -8.26
C SER A 467 -7.55 -5.53 -6.93
N TRP A 468 -7.27 -6.33 -5.93
CA TRP A 468 -7.05 -5.82 -4.58
C TRP A 468 -5.85 -6.49 -3.90
N GLY A 469 -5.38 -5.88 -2.84
CA GLY A 469 -4.39 -6.43 -1.93
C GLY A 469 -4.33 -5.58 -0.68
N GLY A 470 -3.85 -6.16 0.41
CA GLY A 470 -3.78 -5.51 1.70
C GLY A 470 -2.34 -5.32 2.18
N PHE A 471 -2.17 -4.41 3.11
CA PHE A 471 -0.95 -4.19 3.85
C PHE A 471 -1.28 -3.92 5.31
N ILE A 472 -0.38 -4.34 6.19
CA ILE A 472 -0.44 -4.02 7.60
C ILE A 472 0.92 -3.46 8.03
N THR A 473 0.92 -2.31 8.69
CA THR A 473 2.09 -1.75 9.36
C THR A 473 1.83 -1.72 10.84
N ILE A 474 2.78 -2.23 11.61
CA ILE A 474 2.82 -2.14 13.07
C ILE A 474 3.93 -1.19 13.49
N SER A 475 3.71 -0.49 14.60
CA SER A 475 4.67 0.48 15.13
C SER A 475 4.84 0.27 16.64
N ALA A 476 6.08 0.35 17.12
CA ALA A 476 6.44 0.21 18.53
C ALA A 476 7.60 1.13 18.90
N ARG A 477 7.82 1.33 20.19
CA ARG A 477 8.91 2.17 20.71
C ARG A 477 10.27 1.50 20.66
N THR A 478 10.29 0.18 20.71
CA THR A 478 11.53 -0.61 20.68
C THR A 478 11.44 -1.74 19.65
N VAL A 479 12.59 -2.24 19.24
CA VAL A 479 12.66 -3.38 18.29
C VAL A 479 12.12 -4.66 18.95
N GLU A 480 12.30 -4.81 20.25
CA GLU A 480 11.80 -5.94 21.03
C GLU A 480 10.27 -5.94 21.04
N GLU A 481 9.66 -4.81 21.40
CA GLU A 481 8.20 -4.63 21.35
C GLU A 481 7.65 -4.88 19.93
N LEU A 482 8.36 -4.41 18.89
CA LEU A 482 7.98 -4.61 17.50
C LEU A 482 7.97 -6.10 17.12
N ARG A 483 8.93 -6.88 17.63
CA ARG A 483 8.99 -8.33 17.41
C ARG A 483 7.85 -9.05 18.10
N GLU A 484 7.57 -8.71 19.37
CA GLU A 484 6.44 -9.27 20.12
C GLU A 484 5.11 -8.91 19.43
N ALA A 485 4.94 -7.65 19.04
CA ALA A 485 3.76 -7.21 18.28
C ALA A 485 3.60 -7.97 16.97
N SER A 486 4.71 -8.30 16.27
CA SER A 486 4.65 -9.09 15.04
C SER A 486 4.05 -10.46 15.27
N VAL A 487 4.44 -11.17 16.34
CA VAL A 487 3.91 -12.51 16.68
C VAL A 487 2.41 -12.43 16.95
N LYS A 488 1.98 -11.49 17.79
CA LYS A 488 0.56 -11.31 18.13
C LYS A 488 -0.30 -10.97 16.91
N VAL A 489 0.25 -10.16 15.99
CA VAL A 489 -0.44 -9.81 14.74
C VAL A 489 -0.50 -11.00 13.79
N GLU A 490 0.51 -11.89 13.76
CA GLU A 490 0.46 -13.15 13.01
C GLU A 490 -0.63 -14.08 13.55
N GLU A 491 -0.75 -14.23 14.88
CA GLU A 491 -1.81 -15.01 15.52
C GLU A 491 -3.21 -14.43 15.21
N ALA A 492 -3.37 -13.11 15.27
CA ALA A 492 -4.63 -12.45 14.92
C ALA A 492 -4.96 -12.56 13.42
N ALA A 493 -3.96 -12.59 12.57
CA ALA A 493 -4.12 -12.80 11.14
C ALA A 493 -4.61 -14.23 10.84
N ASP A 494 -4.02 -15.23 11.50
CA ASP A 494 -4.45 -16.63 11.40
C ASP A 494 -5.92 -16.80 11.85
N ALA A 495 -6.29 -16.18 12.97
CA ALA A 495 -7.68 -16.14 13.43
C ALA A 495 -8.63 -15.45 12.42
N ALA A 496 -8.15 -14.49 11.65
CA ALA A 496 -8.89 -13.85 10.57
C ALA A 496 -8.93 -14.69 9.28
N GLY A 497 -8.24 -15.84 9.21
CA GLY A 497 -8.10 -16.70 8.03
C GLY A 497 -7.08 -16.17 7.03
N ILE A 498 -6.09 -15.45 7.53
CA ILE A 498 -4.95 -15.00 6.75
C ILE A 498 -3.77 -15.93 7.09
N THR A 499 -3.52 -16.91 6.24
CA THR A 499 -2.55 -17.98 6.47
C THR A 499 -1.12 -17.51 6.61
N ARG A 500 -0.80 -16.31 6.13
CA ARG A 500 0.54 -15.75 6.21
C ARG A 500 0.57 -14.24 5.99
N LEU A 501 1.50 -13.59 6.67
CA LEU A 501 1.92 -12.22 6.45
C LEU A 501 3.28 -12.23 5.75
N LEU A 502 3.40 -11.54 4.63
CA LEU A 502 4.68 -11.42 3.92
C LEU A 502 5.39 -10.15 4.37
N TRP A 503 6.22 -10.28 5.41
CA TRP A 503 6.99 -9.16 5.94
C TRP A 503 8.00 -8.65 4.91
N GLU A 504 7.97 -7.34 4.68
CA GLU A 504 8.87 -6.66 3.73
C GLU A 504 10.23 -6.31 4.37
N ASP A 505 10.75 -7.23 5.19
CA ASP A 505 12.08 -7.10 5.80
C ASP A 505 13.14 -6.80 4.73
N THR A 506 14.07 -5.91 5.03
CA THR A 506 15.07 -5.32 4.12
C THR A 506 14.58 -4.17 3.22
N PHE A 507 13.31 -3.73 3.35
CA PHE A 507 12.76 -2.55 2.67
C PHE A 507 11.61 -1.93 3.46
N GLN A 508 11.67 -1.93 4.78
CA GLN A 508 10.58 -1.46 5.64
C GLN A 508 10.25 0.02 5.45
N SER A 509 11.25 0.87 5.24
CA SER A 509 11.03 2.30 4.96
C SER A 509 10.17 2.53 3.73
N GLY A 510 10.44 1.81 2.64
CA GLY A 510 9.63 1.91 1.44
C GLY A 510 8.29 1.18 1.53
N ALA A 511 8.24 0.07 2.27
CA ALA A 511 7.02 -0.70 2.45
C ALA A 511 5.98 0.05 3.31
N ALA A 512 6.41 0.85 4.28
CA ALA A 512 5.52 1.66 5.12
C ALA A 512 4.62 2.59 4.28
N ALA A 513 5.13 3.09 3.15
CA ALA A 513 4.34 3.93 2.22
C ALA A 513 3.08 3.24 1.67
N SER A 514 3.01 1.90 1.69
CA SER A 514 1.82 1.16 1.28
C SER A 514 0.65 1.32 2.25
N THR A 515 0.92 1.70 3.49
CA THR A 515 -0.10 2.01 4.50
C THR A 515 -0.28 3.51 4.72
N TRP A 516 0.43 4.36 3.98
CA TRP A 516 0.20 5.80 3.97
C TRP A 516 -0.94 6.14 3.01
N PRO A 517 -1.61 7.30 3.18
CA PRO A 517 -2.73 7.69 2.33
C PRO A 517 -2.28 8.21 0.96
N VAL A 518 -1.49 7.41 0.25
CA VAL A 518 -0.84 7.75 -1.04
C VAL A 518 -1.08 6.71 -2.14
N MET A 519 -1.74 5.61 -1.80
CA MET A 519 -2.06 4.50 -2.71
C MET A 519 -0.84 3.93 -3.45
N ARG A 520 0.25 3.69 -2.71
CA ARG A 520 1.49 3.03 -3.17
C ARG A 520 1.53 1.57 -2.74
N GLY A 521 2.27 0.73 -3.46
CA GLY A 521 2.58 -0.66 -3.07
C GLY A 521 2.01 -1.72 -3.99
N ILE A 522 0.84 -1.52 -4.61
CA ILE A 522 0.29 -2.44 -5.61
C ILE A 522 0.29 -1.75 -6.96
N VAL A 523 1.06 -2.30 -7.88
CA VAL A 523 1.06 -1.85 -9.28
C VAL A 523 -0.15 -2.46 -9.98
N PRO A 524 -1.04 -1.65 -10.57
CA PRO A 524 -2.16 -2.17 -11.35
C PRO A 524 -1.65 -3.08 -12.47
N GLU A 525 -2.26 -4.25 -12.64
CA GLU A 525 -1.90 -5.15 -13.72
C GLU A 525 -2.12 -4.48 -15.08
N LYS A 526 -1.04 -4.25 -15.80
CA LYS A 526 -1.12 -3.81 -17.20
C LYS A 526 -1.51 -5.01 -18.08
N GLY A 527 -2.63 -4.88 -18.76
CA GLY A 527 -3.16 -5.96 -19.61
C GLY A 527 -2.20 -6.32 -20.77
N GLY A 528 -1.66 -7.56 -20.71
CA GLY A 528 -1.00 -8.26 -21.81
C GLY A 528 0.52 -8.06 -21.95
N PHE A 529 1.18 -9.16 -22.37
CA PHE A 529 2.64 -9.23 -22.61
C PHE A 529 3.16 -8.14 -23.57
N LEU A 530 2.36 -7.69 -24.54
CA LEU A 530 2.75 -6.65 -25.49
C LEU A 530 2.76 -5.24 -24.88
N SER A 531 2.10 -5.00 -23.76
CA SER A 531 2.14 -3.70 -23.08
C SER A 531 3.43 -3.51 -22.29
N SER A 532 3.99 -4.57 -21.72
CA SER A 532 5.27 -4.52 -21.00
C SER A 532 6.47 -4.27 -21.93
N VAL A 533 6.40 -4.75 -23.19
CA VAL A 533 7.44 -4.50 -24.20
C VAL A 533 7.40 -3.07 -24.74
N ARG A 534 6.24 -2.41 -24.76
CA ARG A 534 6.11 -1.01 -25.18
C ARG A 534 6.67 0.00 -24.17
N ILE A 535 6.72 -0.36 -22.88
CA ILE A 535 7.22 0.55 -21.81
C ILE A 535 8.72 0.85 -21.97
N GLY A 536 9.51 -0.08 -22.50
CA GLY A 536 10.94 0.14 -22.76
C GLY A 536 11.24 1.14 -23.89
N LYS A 537 10.25 1.46 -24.74
CA LYS A 537 10.42 2.41 -25.87
C LYS A 537 9.77 3.79 -25.66
N ASN A 538 8.86 3.95 -24.69
CA ASN A 538 8.10 5.20 -24.52
C ASN A 538 8.53 6.08 -23.35
N SER A 539 9.65 5.79 -22.69
CA SER A 539 10.22 6.72 -21.69
C SER A 539 10.69 8.07 -22.29
N GLY A 540 10.75 8.18 -23.61
CA GLY A 540 11.03 9.45 -24.31
C GLY A 540 9.79 10.28 -24.69
N ALA A 541 8.65 9.63 -24.96
CA ALA A 541 7.45 10.31 -25.47
C ALA A 541 6.54 10.91 -24.39
N SER A 542 6.68 10.47 -23.12
CA SER A 542 5.89 11.05 -22.01
C SER A 542 6.44 12.38 -21.50
N LYS A 543 7.66 12.77 -21.89
CA LYS A 543 8.22 14.10 -21.55
C LYS A 543 7.63 15.24 -22.41
N GLU A 544 7.20 14.97 -23.62
CA GLU A 544 6.64 16.01 -24.51
C GLU A 544 5.13 16.25 -24.33
N ALA A 545 4.40 15.33 -23.71
CA ALA A 545 2.96 15.48 -23.47
C ALA A 545 2.62 16.15 -22.13
N LEU A 546 3.63 16.51 -21.32
CA LEU A 546 3.49 17.10 -19.97
C LEU A 546 4.09 18.52 -19.89
N THR A 547 4.65 19.08 -20.99
CA THR A 547 4.93 20.49 -21.17
C THR A 547 3.81 21.12 -22.02
#